data_3d73e8bf2a748f5bc8efd134bdd4a165
#
_entry.id   3d73e8bf2a748f5bc8efd134bdd4a165
#
_cell.length_a   1.000
_cell.length_b   1.000
_cell.length_c   1.000
_cell.angle_alpha   90.00
_cell.angle_beta   90.00
_cell.angle_gamma   90.00
#
_symmetry.space_group_name_H-M   'P 1'
#
loop_
_entity.id
_entity.type
_entity.pdbx_description
1 polymer ?
#
loop_
_entity_poly.entity_id
_entity_poly.type
_entity_poly.pdbx_seq_one_letter_code
_entity_poly.pdbx_strand_id
1 'polypeptide(L)'
;AVALDPRLGYYAFEYDPRFVATGIDLAPLAMPLGKAQEPFVFTDLPELTYKRLPALLADALPDDFGNSLIDTWMASKGVAKSAITPLDRLAYMGKRGMGALEFRPTRGPNIASQTAIKLAKLVESARQAVHGEIDTEHHTKAALAQIIQVGTSAGGARAKATIAWNP
;
A
#
# COMPACT_ATOMS: atom_id res chain seq x y z
N ALA A 1 0.22 15.41 -5.03
CA ALA A 1 0.43 14.31 -6.01
C ALA A 1 1.80 13.66 -5.80
N VAL A 2 2.00 12.47 -6.37
CA VAL A 2 3.32 11.81 -6.40
C VAL A 2 3.54 11.17 -7.76
N ALA A 3 4.73 11.34 -8.33
CA ALA A 3 5.11 10.80 -9.64
C ALA A 3 6.60 10.45 -9.67
N LEU A 4 6.98 9.50 -10.54
CA LEU A 4 8.39 9.23 -10.80
C LEU A 4 8.97 10.37 -11.67
N ASP A 5 10.04 11.01 -11.21
CA ASP A 5 10.87 11.86 -12.08
C ASP A 5 11.79 10.97 -12.92
N PRO A 6 11.61 10.88 -14.23
CA PRO A 6 12.37 9.96 -15.07
C PRO A 6 13.86 10.35 -15.21
N ARG A 7 14.22 11.59 -14.91
CA ARG A 7 15.59 12.08 -14.99
C ARG A 7 16.39 11.70 -13.75
N LEU A 8 15.74 11.77 -12.58
CA LEU A 8 16.36 11.48 -11.30
C LEU A 8 16.20 10.00 -10.90
N GLY A 9 15.17 9.32 -11.39
CA GLY A 9 14.81 7.97 -10.98
C GLY A 9 14.23 7.89 -9.57
N TYR A 10 13.81 9.03 -9.00
CA TYR A 10 13.20 9.16 -7.68
C TYR A 10 11.77 9.66 -7.79
N TYR A 11 10.97 9.44 -6.75
CA TYR A 11 9.60 9.94 -6.72
C TYR A 11 9.54 11.35 -6.16
N ALA A 12 8.95 12.24 -6.93
CA ALA A 12 8.66 13.61 -6.55
C ALA A 12 7.26 13.68 -5.92
N PHE A 13 7.14 14.39 -4.80
CA PHE A 13 5.87 14.68 -4.13
C PHE A 13 5.54 16.17 -4.26
N GLU A 14 4.29 16.46 -4.57
CA GLU A 14 3.76 17.83 -4.68
C GLU A 14 2.47 17.92 -3.87
N TYR A 15 2.35 18.96 -3.05
CA TYR A 15 1.10 19.29 -2.36
C TYR A 15 0.05 19.83 -3.33
N ASP A 16 -1.22 19.45 -3.14
CA ASP A 16 -2.34 20.13 -3.81
C ASP A 16 -2.48 21.54 -3.23
N PRO A 17 -2.61 22.58 -4.07
CA PRO A 17 -2.76 23.97 -3.60
C PRO A 17 -3.92 24.17 -2.62
N ARG A 18 -5.01 23.41 -2.79
CA ARG A 18 -6.15 23.44 -1.87
C ARG A 18 -5.79 22.86 -0.50
N PHE A 19 -4.91 21.87 -0.47
CA PHE A 19 -4.41 21.33 0.78
C PHE A 19 -3.46 22.32 1.47
N VAL A 20 -2.57 22.96 0.73
CA VAL A 20 -1.68 24.02 1.25
C VAL A 20 -2.51 25.13 1.92
N ALA A 21 -3.63 25.51 1.32
CA ALA A 21 -4.54 26.52 1.84
C ALA A 21 -5.18 26.15 3.18
N THR A 22 -5.19 24.87 3.57
CA THR A 22 -5.69 24.45 4.90
C THR A 22 -4.75 24.82 6.05
N GLY A 23 -3.47 25.07 5.76
CA GLY A 23 -2.44 25.32 6.76
C GLY A 23 -2.03 24.07 7.57
N ILE A 24 -2.53 22.88 7.22
CA ILE A 24 -2.17 21.62 7.91
C ILE A 24 -0.83 21.13 7.40
N ASP A 25 0.19 21.13 8.24
CA ASP A 25 1.53 20.70 7.89
C ASP A 25 1.73 19.21 8.26
N LEU A 26 1.76 18.33 7.25
CA LEU A 26 1.87 16.87 7.45
C LEU A 26 3.27 16.42 7.84
N ALA A 27 4.29 17.12 7.36
CA ALA A 27 5.68 16.74 7.56
C ALA A 27 6.56 17.99 7.69
N PRO A 28 6.40 18.79 8.78
CA PRO A 28 6.96 20.12 8.91
C PRO A 28 8.50 20.16 8.84
N LEU A 29 9.17 19.07 9.20
CA LEU A 29 10.63 18.99 9.17
C LEU A 29 11.15 18.60 7.77
N ALA A 30 10.47 17.71 7.07
CA ALA A 30 10.94 17.17 5.79
C ALA A 30 10.31 17.86 4.58
N MET A 31 9.02 18.18 4.66
CA MET A 31 8.23 18.76 3.56
C MET A 31 7.35 19.91 4.06
N PRO A 32 7.95 21.01 4.62
CA PRO A 32 7.17 22.11 5.19
C PRO A 32 6.34 22.83 4.12
N LEU A 33 5.12 23.24 4.48
CA LEU A 33 4.22 23.96 3.56
C LEU A 33 4.83 25.24 2.99
N GLY A 34 5.72 25.91 3.72
CA GLY A 34 6.42 27.10 3.25
C GLY A 34 7.32 26.88 2.04
N LYS A 35 7.64 25.63 1.70
CA LYS A 35 8.41 25.23 0.51
C LYS A 35 7.57 24.47 -0.52
N ALA A 36 6.25 24.48 -0.39
CA ALA A 36 5.33 23.70 -1.23
C ALA A 36 5.17 24.24 -2.69
N GLN A 37 5.91 25.28 -3.07
CA GLN A 37 5.93 25.81 -4.45
C GLN A 37 6.67 24.88 -5.41
N GLU A 38 7.58 24.04 -4.90
CA GLU A 38 8.35 23.09 -5.69
C GLU A 38 8.08 21.66 -5.22
N PRO A 39 8.18 20.68 -6.11
CA PRO A 39 8.08 19.27 -5.73
C PRO A 39 9.21 18.85 -4.77
N PHE A 40 8.89 18.05 -3.78
CA PHE A 40 9.87 17.47 -2.87
C PHE A 40 10.43 16.16 -3.44
N VAL A 41 11.75 16.05 -3.54
CA VAL A 41 12.49 14.86 -3.95
C VAL A 41 13.61 14.60 -2.94
N PHE A 42 13.79 13.34 -2.54
CA PHE A 42 14.78 12.95 -1.55
C PHE A 42 15.73 11.91 -2.15
N THR A 43 16.88 12.36 -2.64
CA THR A 43 17.88 11.50 -3.28
C THR A 43 18.90 10.89 -2.31
N ASP A 44 18.95 11.40 -1.10
CA ASP A 44 19.87 11.02 -0.02
C ASP A 44 19.30 9.97 0.93
N LEU A 45 17.99 9.67 0.85
CA LEU A 45 17.39 8.62 1.66
C LEU A 45 17.80 7.22 1.19
N PRO A 46 18.10 6.28 2.12
CA PRO A 46 18.44 4.90 1.77
C PRO A 46 17.38 4.21 0.91
N GLU A 47 17.74 3.84 -0.32
CA GLU A 47 16.81 3.27 -1.31
C GLU A 47 16.14 1.98 -0.83
N LEU A 48 16.87 1.11 -0.14
CA LEU A 48 16.32 -0.15 0.37
C LEU A 48 15.18 0.07 1.36
N THR A 49 15.25 1.13 2.16
CA THR A 49 14.23 1.45 3.17
C THR A 49 13.10 2.26 2.56
N TYR A 50 13.43 3.32 1.83
CA TYR A 50 12.45 4.31 1.38
C TYR A 50 11.94 4.07 -0.04
N LYS A 51 12.52 3.11 -0.78
CA LYS A 51 12.11 2.75 -2.14
C LYS A 51 12.06 3.96 -3.09
N ARG A 52 12.95 4.93 -2.89
CA ARG A 52 13.04 6.23 -3.61
C ARG A 52 11.84 7.16 -3.40
N LEU A 53 11.00 6.85 -2.41
CA LEU A 53 9.85 7.68 -2.02
C LEU A 53 10.24 8.66 -0.90
N PRO A 54 9.53 9.79 -0.76
CA PRO A 54 9.54 10.56 0.48
C PRO A 54 9.15 9.68 1.67
N ALA A 55 9.78 9.90 2.84
CA ALA A 55 9.59 9.06 4.02
C ALA A 55 8.12 8.89 4.44
N LEU A 56 7.32 9.97 4.37
CA LEU A 56 5.88 9.95 4.65
C LEU A 56 5.12 8.92 3.81
N LEU A 57 5.48 8.74 2.53
CA LEU A 57 4.85 7.79 1.62
C LEU A 57 5.44 6.39 1.78
N ALA A 58 6.74 6.31 2.03
CA ALA A 58 7.42 5.03 2.26
C ALA A 58 6.90 4.32 3.52
N ASP A 59 6.57 5.07 4.56
CA ASP A 59 5.98 4.54 5.80
C ASP A 59 4.58 3.92 5.59
N ALA A 60 3.87 4.35 4.55
CA ALA A 60 2.58 3.79 4.19
C ALA A 60 2.67 2.55 3.28
N LEU A 61 3.88 2.13 2.86
CA LEU A 61 4.05 0.92 2.08
C LEU A 61 3.67 -0.32 2.91
N PRO A 62 3.16 -1.36 2.25
CA PRO A 62 2.86 -2.63 2.92
C PRO A 62 4.14 -3.30 3.43
N ASP A 63 4.00 -4.03 4.51
CA ASP A 63 5.05 -4.92 5.03
C ASP A 63 5.23 -6.18 4.15
N ASP A 64 6.08 -7.11 4.57
CA ASP A 64 6.39 -8.31 3.79
C ASP A 64 5.16 -9.18 3.53
N PHE A 65 4.26 -9.30 4.51
CA PHE A 65 3.00 -10.01 4.32
C PHE A 65 2.10 -9.30 3.30
N GLY A 66 1.90 -8.00 3.47
CA GLY A 66 1.12 -7.18 2.54
C GLY A 66 1.72 -7.19 1.12
N ASN A 67 3.04 -7.16 1.01
CA ASN A 67 3.75 -7.28 -0.26
C ASN A 67 3.48 -8.63 -0.94
N SER A 68 3.50 -9.74 -0.19
CA SER A 68 3.20 -11.07 -0.73
C SER A 68 1.77 -11.16 -1.27
N LEU A 69 0.81 -10.54 -0.58
CA LEU A 69 -0.59 -10.45 -1.05
C LEU A 69 -0.70 -9.66 -2.35
N ILE A 70 -0.02 -8.52 -2.44
CA ILE A 70 -0.01 -7.69 -3.66
C ILE A 70 0.63 -8.44 -4.81
N ASP A 71 1.78 -9.08 -4.57
CA ASP A 71 2.49 -9.85 -5.59
C ASP A 71 1.59 -10.95 -6.17
N THR A 72 0.89 -11.70 -5.31
CA THR A 72 -0.05 -12.76 -5.72
C THR A 72 -1.25 -12.18 -6.49
N TRP A 73 -1.83 -11.09 -6.02
CA TRP A 73 -2.93 -10.41 -6.70
C TRP A 73 -2.52 -9.92 -8.08
N MET A 74 -1.37 -9.26 -8.19
CA MET A 74 -0.86 -8.71 -9.45
C MET A 74 -0.49 -9.83 -10.42
N ALA A 75 0.10 -10.93 -9.93
CA ALA A 75 0.37 -12.13 -10.73
C ALA A 75 -0.92 -12.72 -11.31
N SER A 76 -2.02 -12.75 -10.55
CA SER A 76 -3.34 -13.19 -11.06
C SER A 76 -3.91 -12.28 -12.16
N LYS A 77 -3.35 -11.10 -12.34
CA LYS A 77 -3.66 -10.15 -13.42
C LYS A 77 -2.61 -10.16 -14.54
N GLY A 78 -1.66 -11.09 -14.49
CA GLY A 78 -0.59 -11.20 -15.48
C GLY A 78 0.55 -10.22 -15.32
N VAL A 79 0.66 -9.55 -14.16
CA VAL A 79 1.72 -8.58 -13.87
C VAL A 79 2.85 -9.27 -13.12
N ALA A 80 4.06 -9.27 -13.70
CA ALA A 80 5.24 -9.83 -13.07
C ALA A 80 5.66 -9.00 -11.83
N LYS A 81 6.18 -9.68 -10.80
CA LYS A 81 6.65 -9.04 -9.56
C LYS A 81 7.65 -7.91 -9.81
N SER A 82 8.56 -8.09 -10.77
CA SER A 82 9.57 -7.09 -11.14
C SER A 82 9.00 -5.82 -11.78
N ALA A 83 7.77 -5.88 -12.29
CA ALA A 83 7.07 -4.74 -12.88
C ALA A 83 6.25 -3.94 -11.88
N ILE A 84 6.11 -4.43 -10.63
CA ILE A 84 5.31 -3.77 -9.59
C ILE A 84 6.13 -2.66 -8.95
N THR A 85 5.75 -1.43 -9.18
CA THR A 85 6.40 -0.24 -8.60
C THR A 85 5.91 0.05 -7.18
N PRO A 86 6.64 0.85 -6.39
CA PRO A 86 6.14 1.38 -5.12
C PRO A 86 4.81 2.12 -5.24
N LEU A 87 4.58 2.88 -6.32
CA LEU A 87 3.30 3.56 -6.56
C LEU A 87 2.16 2.59 -6.85
N ASP A 88 2.43 1.47 -7.53
CA ASP A 88 1.41 0.43 -7.73
C ASP A 88 1.01 -0.18 -6.39
N ARG A 89 1.95 -0.38 -5.47
CA ARG A 89 1.67 -0.87 -4.11
C ARG A 89 0.82 0.11 -3.33
N LEU A 90 1.15 1.41 -3.35
CA LEU A 90 0.33 2.45 -2.71
C LEU A 90 -1.07 2.54 -3.35
N ALA A 91 -1.18 2.51 -4.68
CA ALA A 91 -2.45 2.51 -5.38
C ALA A 91 -3.29 1.26 -5.07
N TYR A 92 -2.65 0.10 -4.89
CA TYR A 92 -3.30 -1.11 -4.43
C TYR A 92 -3.85 -0.97 -3.01
N MET A 93 -3.08 -0.35 -2.11
CA MET A 93 -3.51 -0.07 -0.74
C MET A 93 -4.77 0.80 -0.71
N GLY A 94 -4.80 1.86 -1.50
CA GLY A 94 -5.93 2.77 -1.60
C GLY A 94 -6.34 3.33 -0.23
N LYS A 95 -7.51 2.92 0.28
CA LYS A 95 -8.04 3.32 1.61
C LYS A 95 -7.76 2.30 2.71
N ARG A 96 -7.02 1.24 2.43
CA ARG A 96 -6.81 0.13 3.36
C ARG A 96 -5.49 0.22 4.13
N GLY A 97 -4.69 1.23 3.84
CA GLY A 97 -3.46 1.49 4.58
C GLY A 97 -3.73 1.85 6.03
N MET A 98 -2.78 1.54 6.91
CA MET A 98 -2.79 2.06 8.28
C MET A 98 -2.43 3.56 8.26
N GLY A 99 -3.06 4.34 9.14
CA GLY A 99 -2.82 5.77 9.25
C GLY A 99 -3.83 6.64 8.48
N ALA A 100 -3.48 7.90 8.26
CA ALA A 100 -4.37 8.92 7.73
C ALA A 100 -4.28 9.12 6.20
N LEU A 101 -3.40 8.35 5.52
CA LEU A 101 -3.20 8.50 4.09
C LEU A 101 -4.11 7.57 3.28
N GLU A 102 -4.77 8.14 2.29
CA GLU A 102 -5.51 7.41 1.26
C GLU A 102 -4.84 7.63 -0.09
N PHE A 103 -4.76 6.59 -0.91
CA PHE A 103 -4.12 6.65 -2.22
C PHE A 103 -5.14 6.52 -3.35
N ARG A 104 -5.01 7.40 -4.35
CA ARG A 104 -5.84 7.40 -5.57
C ARG A 104 -4.97 7.55 -6.81
N PRO A 105 -5.32 6.89 -7.93
CA PRO A 105 -6.46 5.99 -8.12
C PRO A 105 -6.26 4.68 -7.35
N THR A 106 -7.35 4.11 -6.80
CA THR A 106 -7.30 2.80 -6.14
C THR A 106 -7.28 1.70 -7.20
N ARG A 107 -6.26 0.83 -7.15
CA ARG A 107 -6.08 -0.30 -8.10
C ARG A 107 -6.25 -1.68 -7.48
N GLY A 108 -6.47 -1.74 -6.17
CA GLY A 108 -6.76 -3.00 -5.47
C GLY A 108 -8.15 -3.54 -5.76
N PRO A 109 -8.50 -4.72 -5.21
CA PRO A 109 -9.82 -5.30 -5.37
C PRO A 109 -10.90 -4.35 -4.88
N ASN A 110 -11.96 -4.21 -5.69
CA ASN A 110 -13.13 -3.43 -5.29
C ASN A 110 -13.97 -4.25 -4.31
N ILE A 111 -14.13 -3.74 -3.11
CA ILE A 111 -14.84 -4.42 -2.03
C ILE A 111 -16.19 -3.75 -1.87
N ALA A 112 -17.19 -4.35 -2.49
CA ALA A 112 -18.56 -3.81 -2.50
C ALA A 112 -19.40 -4.20 -1.27
N SER A 113 -18.96 -5.13 -0.40
CA SER A 113 -19.76 -5.56 0.75
C SER A 113 -18.93 -5.95 1.97
N GLN A 114 -19.43 -5.56 3.15
CA GLN A 114 -18.97 -6.09 4.44
C GLN A 114 -19.53 -7.52 4.57
N THR A 115 -18.75 -8.52 4.18
CA THR A 115 -19.13 -9.92 4.37
C THR A 115 -18.53 -10.42 5.68
N ALA A 116 -19.34 -11.10 6.49
CA ALA A 116 -18.84 -11.73 7.71
C ALA A 116 -17.70 -12.71 7.36
N ILE A 117 -16.52 -12.46 7.90
CA ILE A 117 -15.30 -13.21 7.61
C ILE A 117 -15.26 -14.42 8.53
N LYS A 118 -15.17 -15.63 7.94
CA LYS A 118 -14.87 -16.84 8.72
C LYS A 118 -13.37 -16.85 9.02
N LEU A 119 -13.00 -16.48 10.25
CA LEU A 119 -11.62 -16.30 10.70
C LEU A 119 -10.71 -17.51 10.39
N ALA A 120 -11.22 -18.74 10.56
CA ALA A 120 -10.46 -19.95 10.28
C ALA A 120 -10.05 -20.07 8.79
N LYS A 121 -10.96 -19.72 7.86
CA LYS A 121 -10.65 -19.72 6.42
C LYS A 121 -9.66 -18.61 6.08
N LEU A 122 -9.77 -17.46 6.74
CA LEU A 122 -8.84 -16.34 6.55
C LEU A 122 -7.42 -16.72 6.96
N VAL A 123 -7.25 -17.39 8.11
CA VAL A 123 -5.94 -17.84 8.62
C VAL A 123 -5.30 -18.85 7.66
N GLU A 124 -6.07 -19.82 7.17
CA GLU A 124 -5.56 -20.81 6.23
C GLU A 124 -5.11 -20.19 4.91
N SER A 125 -5.95 -19.34 4.33
CA SER A 125 -5.60 -18.63 3.09
C SER A 125 -4.39 -17.69 3.28
N ALA A 126 -4.25 -17.06 4.45
CA ALA A 126 -3.11 -16.22 4.78
C ALA A 126 -1.80 -17.01 4.87
N ARG A 127 -1.84 -18.24 5.44
CA ARG A 127 -0.68 -19.13 5.47
C ARG A 127 -0.24 -19.54 4.07
N GLN A 128 -1.17 -19.93 3.21
CA GLN A 128 -0.89 -20.29 1.82
C GLN A 128 -0.28 -19.12 1.05
N ALA A 129 -0.77 -17.89 1.27
CA ALA A 129 -0.20 -16.69 0.65
C ALA A 129 1.26 -16.44 1.05
N VAL A 130 1.59 -16.63 2.32
CA VAL A 130 2.97 -16.44 2.85
C VAL A 130 3.94 -17.49 2.29
N HIS A 131 3.48 -18.73 2.12
CA HIS A 131 4.32 -19.83 1.62
C HIS A 131 4.41 -19.90 0.10
N GLY A 132 3.70 -19.04 -0.63
CA GLY A 132 3.68 -19.06 -2.10
C GLY A 132 2.91 -20.26 -2.68
N GLU A 133 2.14 -20.96 -1.86
CA GLU A 133 1.40 -22.18 -2.21
C GLU A 133 -0.02 -21.88 -2.76
N ILE A 134 -0.31 -20.62 -3.08
CA ILE A 134 -1.61 -20.24 -3.63
C ILE A 134 -1.72 -20.75 -5.05
N ASP A 135 -2.38 -21.90 -5.21
CA ASP A 135 -2.77 -22.41 -6.51
C ASP A 135 -3.88 -21.54 -7.12
N THR A 136 -3.83 -21.38 -8.46
CA THR A 136 -4.65 -20.39 -9.22
C THR A 136 -6.11 -20.78 -9.41
N GLU A 137 -6.65 -21.74 -8.69
CA GLU A 137 -8.03 -22.15 -8.78
C GLU A 137 -9.03 -21.14 -8.18
N HIS A 138 -10.26 -21.18 -8.64
CA HIS A 138 -11.32 -20.20 -8.33
C HIS A 138 -11.58 -19.97 -6.84
N HIS A 139 -11.37 -20.97 -5.98
CA HIS A 139 -11.53 -20.85 -4.53
C HIS A 139 -10.47 -19.98 -3.88
N THR A 140 -9.28 -19.98 -4.45
CA THR A 140 -8.13 -19.22 -3.96
C THR A 140 -8.26 -17.72 -4.23
N LYS A 141 -8.86 -17.34 -5.36
CA LYS A 141 -9.12 -15.92 -5.68
C LYS A 141 -10.10 -15.27 -4.73
N ALA A 142 -11.16 -15.99 -4.33
CA ALA A 142 -12.13 -15.50 -3.35
C ALA A 142 -11.50 -15.38 -1.95
N ALA A 143 -10.70 -16.35 -1.54
CA ALA A 143 -9.98 -16.32 -0.28
C ALA A 143 -8.94 -15.19 -0.23
N LEU A 144 -8.15 -15.04 -1.30
CA LEU A 144 -7.20 -13.94 -1.44
C LEU A 144 -7.90 -12.57 -1.37
N ALA A 145 -9.03 -12.41 -2.06
CA ALA A 145 -9.82 -11.19 -1.99
C ALA A 145 -10.32 -10.90 -0.55
N GLN A 146 -10.69 -11.92 0.23
CA GLN A 146 -11.08 -11.77 1.63
C GLN A 146 -9.91 -11.33 2.53
N ILE A 147 -8.72 -11.91 2.34
CA ILE A 147 -7.52 -11.52 3.09
C ILE A 147 -7.16 -10.07 2.80
N ILE A 148 -7.18 -9.69 1.53
CA ILE A 148 -6.92 -8.34 1.08
C ILE A 148 -7.96 -7.35 1.66
N GLN A 149 -9.20 -7.80 1.85
CA GLN A 149 -10.29 -7.01 2.41
C GLN A 149 -10.04 -6.62 3.87
N VAL A 150 -9.43 -7.49 4.65
CA VAL A 150 -9.19 -7.28 6.08
C VAL A 150 -8.08 -6.25 6.34
N GLY A 151 -7.39 -5.83 5.29
CA GLY A 151 -6.37 -4.82 5.38
C GLY A 151 -4.97 -5.38 5.55
N THR A 152 -4.02 -4.54 5.23
CA THR A 152 -2.61 -4.84 5.37
C THR A 152 -2.15 -4.51 6.78
N SER A 153 -1.26 -5.30 7.23
CA SER A 153 -0.78 -5.53 8.56
C SER A 153 -0.24 -4.33 9.33
N ALA A 154 -0.18 -4.53 10.63
CA ALA A 154 0.52 -3.69 11.60
C ALA A 154 2.03 -4.03 11.71
N GLY A 155 2.70 -4.29 10.56
CA GLY A 155 4.15 -4.54 10.46
C GLY A 155 4.59 -5.99 10.67
N GLY A 156 5.54 -6.46 9.84
CA GLY A 156 6.23 -7.75 9.93
C GLY A 156 5.82 -8.79 8.88
N ALA A 157 6.49 -9.94 8.87
CA ALA A 157 6.32 -11.01 7.88
C ALA A 157 5.18 -12.01 8.20
N ARG A 158 4.55 -11.93 9.36
CA ARG A 158 3.48 -12.84 9.76
C ARG A 158 2.11 -12.31 9.36
N ALA A 159 1.24 -13.21 8.92
CA ALA A 159 -0.15 -12.90 8.62
C ALA A 159 -0.85 -12.30 9.84
N LYS A 160 -1.36 -11.08 9.71
CA LYS A 160 -2.13 -10.38 10.73
C LYS A 160 -3.11 -9.42 10.06
N ALA A 161 -4.15 -9.07 10.79
CA ALA A 161 -5.18 -8.19 10.32
C ALA A 161 -5.66 -7.28 11.45
N THR A 162 -5.99 -6.05 11.10
CA THR A 162 -6.70 -5.14 12.00
C THR A 162 -8.19 -5.36 11.82
N ILE A 163 -8.89 -5.68 12.90
CA ILE A 163 -10.35 -5.85 12.90
C ILE A 163 -10.97 -4.84 13.87
N ALA A 164 -12.11 -4.28 13.47
CA ALA A 164 -12.95 -3.54 14.40
C ALA A 164 -13.88 -4.54 15.11
N TRP A 165 -13.90 -4.49 16.43
CA TRP A 165 -14.82 -5.25 17.26
C TRP A 165 -15.90 -4.32 17.78
N ASN A 166 -17.15 -4.67 17.56
CA ASN A 166 -18.31 -4.01 18.17
C ASN A 166 -18.92 -5.03 19.17
N PRO A 167 -18.83 -4.76 20.50
CA PRO A 167 -19.32 -5.64 21.52
C PRO A 167 -20.85 -5.74 21.53
#